data_ab5e2792a206ef3e85dbf897a9709d44
#
_entry.id   ab5e2792a206ef3e85dbf897a9709d44
#
_cell.length_a   1.000
_cell.length_b   1.000
_cell.length_c   1.000
_cell.angle_alpha   90.00
_cell.angle_beta   90.00
_cell.angle_gamma   90.00
#
_symmetry.space_group_name_H-M   'P 1'
#
loop_
_entity.id
_entity.type
_entity.pdbx_description
1 polymer ?
#
loop_
_entity_poly.entity_id
_entity_poly.type
_entity_poly.pdbx_seq_one_letter_code
_entity_poly.pdbx_strand_id
1 'polypeptide(L)'
;MAKEKFERTKPHVNVGTIGHIDHGKTTLTASILANLSKANMAKAKSYADIAKGGTVRDATKTVTIAVAHVEYQSEKRHYAHIDCPGHADYIKNMITGAAQMDGAVLVVSAADSVMPQTREHVLLARQVNVPAIVVFLNKIDLVDDPELLDLVEVEVRDLLNKYGFPGDTTAVVRGASGPALQCACGKRDCASCGPIFKLVDALDANVPDPVREMDKPFLMPVEDVFSIKGRGTVGTGRIERGKVKIGDPLEVVGLSKDSMKTTCTGVEMFNKEMTEAIAGDNVGLLLRGVEKDQLRRGHVLAQPGSVTPHTEFEAEVYVLSKEEGGRHTP
;
A
#
# COMPACT_ATOMS: atom_id res chain seq x y z
N MET A 1 -20.30 15.82 -15.27
CA MET A 1 -19.58 14.97 -16.25
C MET A 1 -19.70 13.53 -15.79
N ALA A 2 -19.95 12.58 -16.70
CA ALA A 2 -19.93 11.16 -16.35
C ALA A 2 -18.51 10.76 -15.93
N LYS A 3 -18.37 9.97 -14.85
CA LYS A 3 -17.08 9.43 -14.43
C LYS A 3 -16.58 8.41 -15.46
N GLU A 4 -15.26 8.29 -15.58
CA GLU A 4 -14.64 7.20 -16.35
C GLU A 4 -15.06 5.85 -15.79
N LYS A 5 -15.26 4.87 -16.65
CA LYS A 5 -15.46 3.47 -16.24
C LYS A 5 -14.09 2.80 -16.09
N PHE A 6 -13.94 1.99 -15.05
CA PHE A 6 -12.76 1.15 -14.90
C PHE A 6 -12.90 -0.10 -15.79
N GLU A 7 -11.91 -0.33 -16.65
CA GLU A 7 -11.81 -1.53 -17.48
C GLU A 7 -10.64 -2.40 -16.98
N ARG A 8 -10.95 -3.63 -16.60
CA ARG A 8 -9.95 -4.60 -16.14
C ARG A 8 -9.29 -5.27 -17.35
N THR A 9 -8.21 -4.70 -17.83
CA THR A 9 -7.45 -5.22 -18.98
C THR A 9 -6.23 -6.04 -18.58
N LYS A 10 -5.78 -5.92 -17.32
CA LYS A 10 -4.57 -6.58 -16.78
C LYS A 10 -4.83 -7.13 -15.39
N PRO A 11 -4.06 -8.13 -14.93
CA PRO A 11 -4.07 -8.57 -13.54
C PRO A 11 -3.82 -7.40 -12.59
N HIS A 12 -4.59 -7.34 -11.50
CA HIS A 12 -4.48 -6.30 -10.48
C HIS A 12 -3.64 -6.78 -9.30
N VAL A 13 -2.61 -6.01 -8.93
CA VAL A 13 -1.68 -6.32 -7.86
C VAL A 13 -1.53 -5.11 -6.94
N ASN A 14 -1.63 -5.34 -5.64
CA ASN A 14 -1.42 -4.32 -4.63
C ASN A 14 0.04 -4.36 -4.18
N VAL A 15 0.76 -3.26 -4.38
CA VAL A 15 2.13 -3.11 -3.88
C VAL A 15 2.21 -1.88 -2.98
N GLY A 16 3.24 -1.78 -2.16
CA GLY A 16 3.41 -0.55 -1.38
C GLY A 16 4.84 -0.31 -0.95
N THR A 17 5.13 0.94 -0.60
CA THR A 17 6.44 1.34 -0.08
C THR A 17 6.48 1.23 1.43
N ILE A 18 7.50 0.55 1.95
CA ILE A 18 7.82 0.42 3.37
C ILE A 18 9.27 0.84 3.61
N GLY A 19 9.65 1.14 4.84
CA GLY A 19 11.00 1.54 5.23
C GLY A 19 11.03 2.77 6.12
N HIS A 20 12.23 3.18 6.53
CA HIS A 20 12.43 4.25 7.50
C HIS A 20 11.91 5.62 7.02
N ILE A 21 11.64 6.52 7.98
CA ILE A 21 11.34 7.92 7.67
C ILE A 21 12.54 8.54 6.91
N ASP A 22 12.25 9.48 6.02
CA ASP A 22 13.24 10.19 5.18
C ASP A 22 14.04 9.31 4.20
N HIS A 23 13.82 8.00 4.11
CA HIS A 23 14.43 7.14 3.07
C HIS A 23 13.87 7.37 1.66
N GLY A 24 12.84 8.21 1.53
CA GLY A 24 12.33 8.67 0.24
C GLY A 24 11.18 7.84 -0.35
N LYS A 25 10.38 7.16 0.46
CA LYS A 25 9.21 6.37 0.02
C LYS A 25 8.25 7.18 -0.85
N THR A 26 7.74 8.28 -0.32
CA THR A 26 6.79 9.16 -1.04
C THR A 26 7.45 9.81 -2.28
N THR A 27 8.74 10.14 -2.20
CA THR A 27 9.50 10.64 -3.36
C THR A 27 9.61 9.58 -4.45
N LEU A 28 9.84 8.32 -4.06
CA LEU A 28 9.87 7.19 -5.00
C LEU A 28 8.50 6.99 -5.65
N THR A 29 7.42 6.98 -4.87
CA THR A 29 6.05 6.89 -5.38
C THR A 29 5.75 8.01 -6.38
N ALA A 30 6.11 9.25 -6.06
CA ALA A 30 5.96 10.40 -6.98
C ALA A 30 6.80 10.24 -8.26
N SER A 31 8.04 9.73 -8.12
CA SER A 31 8.94 9.47 -9.24
C SER A 31 8.41 8.37 -10.18
N ILE A 32 7.83 7.30 -9.63
CA ILE A 32 7.16 6.25 -10.41
C ILE A 32 6.04 6.87 -11.25
N LEU A 33 5.12 7.62 -10.62
CA LEU A 33 4.00 8.24 -11.32
C LEU A 33 4.46 9.24 -12.38
N ALA A 34 5.45 10.10 -12.07
CA ALA A 34 5.97 11.09 -12.99
C ALA A 34 6.59 10.44 -14.25
N ASN A 35 7.41 9.41 -14.08
CA ASN A 35 8.07 8.73 -15.20
C ASN A 35 7.11 7.86 -16.00
N LEU A 36 6.25 7.08 -15.34
CA LEU A 36 5.27 6.23 -16.02
C LEU A 36 4.19 7.05 -16.73
N SER A 37 3.86 8.26 -16.25
CA SER A 37 2.89 9.13 -16.94
C SER A 37 3.40 9.58 -18.32
N LYS A 38 4.71 9.75 -18.49
CA LYS A 38 5.32 10.05 -19.79
C LYS A 38 5.25 8.87 -20.76
N ALA A 39 5.16 7.66 -20.23
CA ALA A 39 4.94 6.44 -21.01
C ALA A 39 3.45 6.05 -21.15
N ASN A 40 2.52 6.92 -20.77
CA ASN A 40 1.07 6.68 -20.74
C ASN A 40 0.65 5.47 -19.85
N MET A 41 1.45 5.15 -18.84
CA MET A 41 1.23 4.04 -17.91
C MET A 41 0.72 4.50 -16.53
N ALA A 42 0.58 5.80 -16.30
CA ALA A 42 0.07 6.39 -15.07
C ALA A 42 -0.56 7.76 -15.31
N LYS A 43 -1.37 8.22 -14.35
CA LYS A 43 -1.74 9.64 -14.25
C LYS A 43 -0.74 10.33 -13.31
N ALA A 44 -0.08 11.39 -13.77
CA ALA A 44 0.86 12.14 -12.95
C ALA A 44 0.14 12.74 -11.72
N LYS A 45 0.76 12.60 -10.55
CA LYS A 45 0.36 13.29 -9.32
C LYS A 45 1.58 13.99 -8.74
N SER A 46 1.38 15.18 -8.17
CA SER A 46 2.46 15.87 -7.47
C SER A 46 2.81 15.18 -6.15
N TYR A 47 4.02 15.39 -5.64
CA TYR A 47 4.42 14.95 -4.31
C TYR A 47 3.42 15.42 -3.23
N ALA A 48 2.97 16.69 -3.30
CA ALA A 48 2.01 17.25 -2.37
C ALA A 48 0.63 16.56 -2.44
N ASP A 49 0.21 16.09 -3.61
CA ASP A 49 -1.05 15.36 -3.76
C ASP A 49 -1.00 13.94 -3.17
N ILE A 50 0.18 13.31 -3.19
CA ILE A 50 0.41 11.99 -2.58
C ILE A 50 0.51 12.15 -1.06
N ALA A 51 1.21 13.17 -0.59
CA ALA A 51 1.43 13.47 0.83
C ALA A 51 0.24 14.18 1.51
N LYS A 52 -0.96 14.18 0.90
CA LYS A 52 -2.17 14.77 1.50
C LYS A 52 -2.42 14.23 2.90
N GLY A 53 -2.51 15.14 3.89
CA GLY A 53 -2.63 14.79 5.31
C GLY A 53 -1.30 14.66 6.04
N GLY A 54 -0.17 14.87 5.35
CA GLY A 54 1.14 14.94 5.98
C GLY A 54 1.28 16.15 6.91
N THR A 55 2.09 15.99 7.96
CA THR A 55 2.48 17.10 8.85
C THR A 55 3.73 17.74 8.30
N VAL A 56 3.70 19.08 8.12
CA VAL A 56 4.91 19.82 7.81
C VAL A 56 5.73 19.96 9.09
N ARG A 57 6.91 19.35 9.14
CA ARG A 57 7.83 19.46 10.29
C ARG A 57 8.68 20.73 10.25
N ASP A 58 9.06 21.12 9.05
CA ASP A 58 9.72 22.39 8.74
C ASP A 58 9.31 22.84 7.33
N ALA A 59 9.78 24.00 6.88
CA ALA A 59 9.42 24.57 5.59
C ALA A 59 9.79 23.69 4.37
N THR A 60 10.56 22.61 4.57
CA THR A 60 11.14 21.78 3.50
C THR A 60 10.73 20.32 3.57
N LYS A 61 10.19 19.83 4.69
CA LYS A 61 9.90 18.39 4.90
C LYS A 61 8.46 18.13 5.30
N THR A 62 7.76 17.35 4.48
CA THR A 62 6.43 16.83 4.75
C THR A 62 6.54 15.37 5.18
N VAL A 63 5.96 15.02 6.33
CA VAL A 63 5.89 13.64 6.83
C VAL A 63 4.54 13.04 6.45
N THR A 64 4.55 11.88 5.81
CA THR A 64 3.34 11.13 5.49
C THR A 64 2.71 10.57 6.77
N ILE A 65 1.47 10.95 7.04
CA ILE A 65 0.69 10.50 8.21
C ILE A 65 -0.30 9.41 7.82
N ALA A 66 -1.03 9.63 6.73
CA ALA A 66 -2.05 8.74 6.23
C ALA A 66 -1.52 7.88 5.08
N VAL A 67 -2.10 6.71 4.94
CA VAL A 67 -1.85 5.84 3.78
C VAL A 67 -2.41 6.50 2.52
N ALA A 68 -1.58 6.63 1.50
CA ALA A 68 -2.01 7.17 0.21
C ALA A 68 -2.07 6.04 -0.83
N HIS A 69 -3.15 6.02 -1.61
CA HIS A 69 -3.33 5.06 -2.69
C HIS A 69 -3.19 5.76 -4.05
N VAL A 70 -2.35 5.20 -4.90
CA VAL A 70 -2.17 5.65 -6.28
C VAL A 70 -2.20 4.47 -7.24
N GLU A 71 -2.46 4.71 -8.52
CA GLU A 71 -2.50 3.67 -9.55
C GLU A 71 -1.47 3.95 -10.66
N TYR A 72 -0.88 2.87 -11.18
CA TYR A 72 -0.09 2.87 -12.41
C TYR A 72 -0.13 1.49 -13.06
N GLN A 73 0.43 1.38 -14.24
CA GLN A 73 0.51 0.12 -14.98
C GLN A 73 1.95 -0.15 -15.40
N SER A 74 2.27 -1.45 -15.50
CA SER A 74 3.36 -1.95 -16.32
C SER A 74 2.79 -2.47 -17.65
N GLU A 75 3.64 -3.07 -18.47
CA GLU A 75 3.15 -3.78 -19.65
C GLU A 75 2.30 -4.99 -19.30
N LYS A 76 2.57 -5.62 -18.14
CA LYS A 76 1.96 -6.88 -17.70
C LYS A 76 0.83 -6.70 -16.70
N ARG A 77 0.88 -5.70 -15.80
CA ARG A 77 0.01 -5.59 -14.62
C ARG A 77 -0.53 -4.19 -14.40
N HIS A 78 -1.66 -4.12 -13.73
CA HIS A 78 -2.20 -2.91 -13.11
C HIS A 78 -1.86 -2.92 -11.62
N TYR A 79 -1.21 -1.87 -11.14
CA TYR A 79 -0.79 -1.73 -9.75
C TYR A 79 -1.65 -0.71 -8.99
N ALA A 80 -2.18 -1.12 -7.84
CA ALA A 80 -2.51 -0.19 -6.76
C ALA A 80 -1.28 -0.05 -5.87
N HIS A 81 -0.78 1.16 -5.71
CA HIS A 81 0.40 1.43 -4.91
C HIS A 81 0.02 2.16 -3.63
N ILE A 82 0.44 1.61 -2.51
CA ILE A 82 0.14 2.06 -1.15
C ILE A 82 1.39 2.72 -0.58
N ASP A 83 1.36 4.05 -0.43
CA ASP A 83 2.46 4.78 0.21
C ASP A 83 2.26 4.78 1.72
N CYS A 84 3.06 3.97 2.44
CA CYS A 84 2.96 3.82 3.88
C CYS A 84 3.75 4.88 4.63
N PRO A 85 3.22 5.39 5.76
CA PRO A 85 3.98 6.28 6.64
C PRO A 85 5.21 5.56 7.20
N GLY A 86 6.31 6.31 7.38
CA GLY A 86 7.57 5.78 7.91
C GLY A 86 7.80 6.08 9.38
N HIS A 87 6.98 6.91 10.01
CA HIS A 87 7.18 7.34 11.40
C HIS A 87 6.56 6.34 12.38
N ALA A 88 7.27 6.07 13.50
CA ALA A 88 6.82 5.13 14.52
C ALA A 88 5.45 5.46 15.13
N ASP A 89 5.08 6.74 15.22
CA ASP A 89 3.78 7.17 15.73
C ASP A 89 2.60 6.70 14.84
N TYR A 90 2.86 6.36 13.58
CA TYR A 90 1.86 5.95 12.59
C TYR A 90 1.92 4.47 12.24
N ILE A 91 2.52 3.65 13.11
CA ILE A 91 2.69 2.20 12.92
C ILE A 91 1.35 1.49 12.62
N LYS A 92 0.26 1.94 13.24
CA LYS A 92 -1.09 1.39 12.99
C LYS A 92 -1.54 1.59 11.54
N ASN A 93 -1.20 2.72 10.95
CA ASN A 93 -1.51 3.01 9.55
C ASN A 93 -0.62 2.19 8.62
N MET A 94 0.66 2.01 9.00
CA MET A 94 1.59 1.14 8.28
C MET A 94 1.10 -0.31 8.26
N ILE A 95 0.70 -0.87 9.41
CA ILE A 95 0.16 -2.24 9.50
C ILE A 95 -1.08 -2.41 8.61
N THR A 96 -2.01 -1.46 8.67
CA THR A 96 -3.21 -1.50 7.82
C THR A 96 -2.87 -1.45 6.33
N GLY A 97 -1.93 -0.59 5.92
CA GLY A 97 -1.47 -0.53 4.54
C GLY A 97 -0.75 -1.80 4.11
N ALA A 98 0.16 -2.32 4.96
CA ALA A 98 0.93 -3.52 4.65
C ALA A 98 0.06 -4.77 4.51
N ALA A 99 -0.99 -4.90 5.33
CA ALA A 99 -1.93 -6.03 5.25
C ALA A 99 -2.67 -6.13 3.91
N GLN A 100 -2.69 -5.04 3.13
CA GLN A 100 -3.33 -5.01 1.81
C GLN A 100 -2.38 -5.40 0.67
N MET A 101 -1.08 -5.51 0.93
CA MET A 101 -0.07 -5.68 -0.10
C MET A 101 0.06 -7.12 -0.56
N ASP A 102 0.15 -7.30 -1.87
CA ASP A 102 0.56 -8.56 -2.52
C ASP A 102 2.08 -8.59 -2.73
N GLY A 103 2.76 -7.47 -2.50
CA GLY A 103 4.21 -7.31 -2.49
C GLY A 103 4.61 -5.96 -1.95
N ALA A 104 5.80 -5.84 -1.37
CA ALA A 104 6.32 -4.59 -0.83
C ALA A 104 7.60 -4.14 -1.52
N VAL A 105 7.76 -2.81 -1.63
CA VAL A 105 9.03 -2.16 -1.98
C VAL A 105 9.67 -1.66 -0.70
N LEU A 106 10.73 -2.32 -0.26
CA LEU A 106 11.54 -1.86 0.85
C LEU A 106 12.49 -0.75 0.37
N VAL A 107 12.26 0.47 0.82
CA VAL A 107 13.08 1.63 0.46
C VAL A 107 14.11 1.88 1.54
N VAL A 108 15.39 1.75 1.17
CA VAL A 108 16.52 1.98 2.06
C VAL A 108 17.39 3.08 1.46
N SER A 109 17.75 4.08 2.27
CA SER A 109 18.71 5.10 1.85
C SER A 109 20.13 4.53 1.90
N ALA A 110 20.86 4.63 0.79
CA ALA A 110 22.25 4.17 0.72
C ALA A 110 23.18 4.94 1.68
N ALA A 111 22.83 6.20 1.99
CA ALA A 111 23.61 7.03 2.91
C ALA A 111 23.36 6.70 4.40
N ASP A 112 22.18 6.19 4.73
CA ASP A 112 21.76 5.96 6.12
C ASP A 112 21.75 4.47 6.50
N SER A 113 21.79 3.56 5.50
CA SER A 113 21.72 2.10 5.64
C SER A 113 20.45 1.61 6.37
N VAL A 114 20.54 0.47 7.06
CA VAL A 114 19.43 -0.17 7.77
C VAL A 114 19.16 0.52 9.09
N MET A 115 18.08 1.28 9.17
CA MET A 115 17.64 2.04 10.34
C MET A 115 16.60 1.25 11.19
N PRO A 116 16.34 1.64 12.46
CA PRO A 116 15.41 0.90 13.33
C PRO A 116 14.04 0.65 12.72
N GLN A 117 13.40 1.65 12.09
CA GLN A 117 12.11 1.48 11.45
C GLN A 117 12.18 0.62 10.17
N THR A 118 13.34 0.49 9.52
CA THR A 118 13.54 -0.47 8.44
C THR A 118 13.34 -1.89 8.95
N ARG A 119 13.94 -2.23 10.10
CA ARG A 119 13.80 -3.53 10.77
C ARG A 119 12.36 -3.80 11.19
N GLU A 120 11.74 -2.83 11.82
CA GLU A 120 10.35 -2.86 12.28
C GLU A 120 9.38 -3.10 11.12
N HIS A 121 9.55 -2.40 9.99
CA HIS A 121 8.70 -2.54 8.82
C HIS A 121 8.86 -3.90 8.12
N VAL A 122 10.07 -4.45 8.06
CA VAL A 122 10.29 -5.81 7.50
C VAL A 122 9.63 -6.85 8.39
N LEU A 123 9.79 -6.74 9.72
CA LEU A 123 9.14 -7.62 10.67
C LEU A 123 7.60 -7.56 10.54
N LEU A 124 7.03 -6.35 10.51
CA LEU A 124 5.60 -6.16 10.35
C LEU A 124 5.08 -6.69 9.01
N ALA A 125 5.80 -6.47 7.92
CA ALA A 125 5.45 -7.05 6.62
C ALA A 125 5.38 -8.59 6.71
N ARG A 126 6.29 -9.23 7.47
CA ARG A 126 6.26 -10.67 7.72
C ARG A 126 5.04 -11.06 8.55
N GLN A 127 4.71 -10.32 9.61
CA GLN A 127 3.58 -10.60 10.50
C GLN A 127 2.22 -10.51 9.78
N VAL A 128 2.09 -9.58 8.83
CA VAL A 128 0.87 -9.45 8.01
C VAL A 128 0.90 -10.29 6.73
N ASN A 129 1.86 -11.21 6.61
CA ASN A 129 2.00 -12.16 5.49
C ASN A 129 2.17 -11.50 4.11
N VAL A 130 2.93 -10.41 4.00
CA VAL A 130 3.35 -9.89 2.69
C VAL A 130 4.20 -10.96 1.99
N PRO A 131 3.79 -11.46 0.80
CA PRO A 131 4.42 -12.65 0.22
C PRO A 131 5.79 -12.38 -0.41
N ALA A 132 6.06 -11.16 -0.86
CA ALA A 132 7.31 -10.82 -1.55
C ALA A 132 7.77 -9.39 -1.24
N ILE A 133 9.08 -9.20 -1.20
CA ILE A 133 9.73 -7.89 -1.07
C ILE A 133 10.67 -7.68 -2.27
N VAL A 134 10.65 -6.47 -2.84
CA VAL A 134 11.66 -5.95 -3.76
C VAL A 134 12.34 -4.78 -3.06
N VAL A 135 13.66 -4.67 -3.16
CA VAL A 135 14.42 -3.60 -2.50
C VAL A 135 14.70 -2.47 -3.50
N PHE A 136 14.46 -1.23 -3.07
CA PHE A 136 14.97 -0.05 -3.77
C PHE A 136 16.00 0.65 -2.88
N LEU A 137 17.30 0.48 -3.23
CA LEU A 137 18.40 1.18 -2.59
C LEU A 137 18.44 2.61 -3.15
N ASN A 138 17.89 3.53 -2.37
CA ASN A 138 17.65 4.92 -2.76
C ASN A 138 18.79 5.84 -2.39
N LYS A 139 18.82 7.05 -2.95
CA LYS A 139 19.81 8.09 -2.67
C LYS A 139 21.26 7.68 -2.96
N ILE A 140 21.46 6.84 -3.97
CA ILE A 140 22.83 6.45 -4.39
C ILE A 140 23.65 7.64 -4.89
N ASP A 141 23.00 8.73 -5.26
CA ASP A 141 23.59 10.02 -5.65
C ASP A 141 24.28 10.76 -4.50
N LEU A 142 24.09 10.31 -3.26
CA LEU A 142 24.73 10.86 -2.05
C LEU A 142 25.90 10.00 -1.56
N VAL A 143 26.25 8.93 -2.28
CA VAL A 143 27.32 8.01 -1.90
C VAL A 143 28.28 7.85 -3.07
N ASP A 144 29.50 8.34 -2.89
CA ASP A 144 30.53 8.33 -3.93
C ASP A 144 31.30 6.99 -4.00
N ASP A 145 31.30 6.22 -2.88
CA ASP A 145 32.02 4.97 -2.79
C ASP A 145 31.13 3.78 -3.15
N PRO A 146 31.43 3.06 -4.24
CA PRO A 146 30.68 1.87 -4.64
C PRO A 146 30.71 0.74 -3.61
N GLU A 147 31.80 0.60 -2.83
CA GLU A 147 31.92 -0.45 -1.81
C GLU A 147 30.91 -0.25 -0.68
N LEU A 148 30.59 1.00 -0.33
CA LEU A 148 29.54 1.30 0.63
C LEU A 148 28.15 0.86 0.12
N LEU A 149 27.87 1.01 -1.18
CA LEU A 149 26.61 0.53 -1.75
C LEU A 149 26.50 -0.99 -1.65
N ASP A 150 27.59 -1.71 -1.88
CA ASP A 150 27.63 -3.17 -1.74
C ASP A 150 27.43 -3.61 -0.29
N LEU A 151 28.06 -2.92 0.66
CA LEU A 151 27.93 -3.18 2.09
C LEU A 151 26.48 -2.99 2.56
N VAL A 152 25.84 -1.89 2.17
CA VAL A 152 24.42 -1.63 2.52
C VAL A 152 23.52 -2.69 1.92
N GLU A 153 23.80 -3.14 0.68
CA GLU A 153 23.03 -4.22 0.06
C GLU A 153 23.15 -5.53 0.85
N VAL A 154 24.36 -5.90 1.31
CA VAL A 154 24.58 -7.07 2.15
C VAL A 154 23.80 -6.95 3.47
N GLU A 155 23.86 -5.81 4.14
CA GLU A 155 23.12 -5.58 5.39
C GLU A 155 21.59 -5.72 5.21
N VAL A 156 21.05 -5.23 4.09
CA VAL A 156 19.63 -5.38 3.75
C VAL A 156 19.27 -6.84 3.48
N ARG A 157 20.12 -7.60 2.78
CA ARG A 157 19.92 -9.03 2.52
C ARG A 157 19.92 -9.84 3.81
N ASP A 158 20.85 -9.58 4.72
CA ASP A 158 20.93 -10.20 6.04
C ASP A 158 19.69 -9.91 6.87
N LEU A 159 19.20 -8.66 6.83
CA LEU A 159 17.97 -8.29 7.50
C LEU A 159 16.77 -9.09 6.96
N LEU A 160 16.64 -9.21 5.64
CA LEU A 160 15.57 -9.97 5.02
C LEU A 160 15.63 -11.45 5.40
N ASN A 161 16.82 -12.07 5.35
CA ASN A 161 17.05 -13.45 5.78
C ASN A 161 16.67 -13.65 7.25
N LYS A 162 17.06 -12.73 8.14
CA LYS A 162 16.73 -12.76 9.57
C LYS A 162 15.23 -12.85 9.81
N TYR A 163 14.41 -12.16 9.02
CA TYR A 163 12.95 -12.14 9.17
C TYR A 163 12.21 -13.11 8.22
N GLY A 164 12.95 -14.07 7.61
CA GLY A 164 12.37 -15.16 6.84
C GLY A 164 11.92 -14.80 5.43
N PHE A 165 12.41 -13.69 4.88
CA PHE A 165 12.34 -13.41 3.44
C PHE A 165 13.61 -13.95 2.75
N PRO A 166 13.54 -14.32 1.45
CA PRO A 166 14.69 -14.88 0.73
C PRO A 166 15.69 -13.79 0.33
N GLY A 167 16.43 -13.23 1.32
CA GLY A 167 17.31 -12.08 1.14
C GLY A 167 18.36 -12.26 0.03
N ASP A 168 18.92 -13.47 -0.10
CA ASP A 168 19.97 -13.76 -1.10
C ASP A 168 19.46 -13.62 -2.55
N THR A 169 18.19 -13.95 -2.79
CA THR A 169 17.59 -13.93 -4.13
C THR A 169 16.65 -12.73 -4.35
N THR A 170 16.41 -11.93 -3.31
CA THR A 170 15.57 -10.73 -3.41
C THR A 170 16.16 -9.73 -4.41
N ALA A 171 15.32 -9.25 -5.31
CA ALA A 171 15.75 -8.24 -6.29
C ALA A 171 16.06 -6.90 -5.59
N VAL A 172 17.25 -6.38 -5.85
CA VAL A 172 17.71 -5.06 -5.36
C VAL A 172 17.92 -4.15 -6.57
N VAL A 173 17.22 -3.02 -6.56
CA VAL A 173 17.37 -1.98 -7.59
C VAL A 173 18.02 -0.77 -6.95
N ARG A 174 19.16 -0.33 -7.46
CA ARG A 174 19.90 0.86 -7.03
C ARG A 174 19.46 2.06 -7.84
N GLY A 175 19.13 3.18 -7.18
CA GLY A 175 18.67 4.39 -7.86
C GLY A 175 18.58 5.62 -6.95
N ALA A 176 18.19 6.74 -7.56
CA ALA A 176 18.00 8.01 -6.86
C ALA A 176 16.63 8.60 -7.23
N SER A 177 15.67 8.46 -6.33
CA SER A 177 14.28 8.88 -6.60
C SER A 177 14.13 10.40 -6.74
N GLY A 178 14.94 11.20 -6.05
CA GLY A 178 14.95 12.66 -6.17
C GLY A 178 15.33 13.13 -7.58
N PRO A 179 16.54 12.81 -8.07
CA PRO A 179 16.96 13.08 -9.46
C PRO A 179 16.00 12.50 -10.51
N ALA A 180 15.46 11.29 -10.29
CA ALA A 180 14.51 10.69 -11.22
C ALA A 180 13.18 11.45 -11.28
N LEU A 181 12.71 12.02 -10.14
CA LEU A 181 11.52 12.87 -10.08
C LEU A 181 11.75 14.21 -10.79
N GLN A 182 12.91 14.82 -10.60
CA GLN A 182 13.27 16.10 -11.25
C GLN A 182 13.41 15.93 -12.76
N CYS A 183 14.07 14.88 -13.21
CA CYS A 183 14.26 14.59 -14.62
C CYS A 183 12.94 14.22 -15.31
N ALA A 184 12.19 13.28 -14.75
CA ALA A 184 10.88 12.79 -15.21
C ALA A 184 10.74 12.68 -16.73
N CYS A 185 11.82 12.25 -17.44
CA CYS A 185 11.83 12.19 -18.90
C CYS A 185 11.08 10.97 -19.47
N GLY A 186 10.79 9.96 -18.63
CA GLY A 186 10.06 8.76 -19.02
C GLY A 186 10.84 7.79 -19.91
N LYS A 187 12.17 7.91 -20.00
CA LYS A 187 13.02 7.05 -20.81
C LYS A 187 13.70 5.97 -19.99
N ARG A 188 13.66 4.73 -20.46
CA ARG A 188 14.27 3.55 -19.79
C ARG A 188 15.81 3.57 -19.81
N ASP A 189 16.42 4.19 -20.79
CA ASP A 189 17.88 4.33 -20.97
C ASP A 189 18.46 5.56 -20.24
N CYS A 190 17.63 6.38 -19.62
CA CYS A 190 18.09 7.53 -18.85
C CYS A 190 18.74 7.08 -17.54
N ALA A 191 19.92 7.60 -17.22
CA ALA A 191 20.65 7.26 -16.00
C ALA A 191 19.84 7.52 -14.72
N SER A 192 19.09 8.62 -14.67
CA SER A 192 18.26 8.96 -13.50
C SER A 192 16.92 8.21 -13.49
N CYS A 193 16.24 8.09 -14.64
CA CYS A 193 14.89 7.53 -14.71
C CYS A 193 14.87 6.02 -14.92
N GLY A 194 15.90 5.44 -15.54
CA GLY A 194 16.00 4.00 -15.82
C GLY A 194 15.81 3.10 -14.60
N PRO A 195 16.37 3.41 -13.42
CA PRO A 195 16.13 2.66 -12.20
C PRO A 195 14.65 2.54 -11.79
N ILE A 196 13.84 3.55 -12.10
CA ILE A 196 12.38 3.51 -11.82
C ILE A 196 11.70 2.43 -12.66
N PHE A 197 12.04 2.35 -13.95
CA PHE A 197 11.53 1.28 -14.82
C PHE A 197 12.05 -0.10 -14.43
N LYS A 198 13.33 -0.20 -14.04
CA LYS A 198 13.90 -1.45 -13.50
C LYS A 198 13.18 -1.91 -12.25
N LEU A 199 12.76 -0.99 -11.37
CA LEU A 199 11.96 -1.32 -10.20
C LEU A 199 10.59 -1.91 -10.59
N VAL A 200 9.91 -1.31 -11.57
CA VAL A 200 8.62 -1.81 -12.06
C VAL A 200 8.79 -3.19 -12.71
N ASP A 201 9.85 -3.38 -13.50
CA ASP A 201 10.18 -4.68 -14.10
C ASP A 201 10.51 -5.73 -13.02
N ALA A 202 11.19 -5.33 -11.93
CA ALA A 202 11.47 -6.20 -10.78
C ALA A 202 10.20 -6.59 -10.03
N LEU A 203 9.23 -5.67 -9.89
CA LEU A 203 7.91 -5.99 -9.33
C LEU A 203 7.15 -7.00 -10.21
N ASP A 204 7.17 -6.81 -11.53
CA ASP A 204 6.56 -7.74 -12.48
C ASP A 204 7.17 -9.15 -12.42
N ALA A 205 8.45 -9.24 -12.10
CA ALA A 205 9.18 -10.52 -12.09
C ALA A 205 9.13 -11.24 -10.73
N ASN A 206 9.09 -10.51 -9.61
CA ASN A 206 9.31 -11.09 -8.28
C ASN A 206 8.07 -11.10 -7.39
N VAL A 207 7.06 -10.26 -7.66
CA VAL A 207 5.80 -10.33 -6.91
C VAL A 207 4.92 -11.41 -7.54
N PRO A 208 4.49 -12.42 -6.78
CA PRO A 208 3.62 -13.48 -7.32
C PRO A 208 2.27 -12.94 -7.73
N ASP A 209 1.62 -13.58 -8.69
CA ASP A 209 0.22 -13.30 -8.99
C ASP A 209 -0.65 -13.72 -7.81
N PRO A 210 -1.44 -12.79 -7.24
CA PRO A 210 -2.20 -13.08 -6.04
C PRO A 210 -3.35 -14.04 -6.33
N VAL A 211 -3.49 -15.07 -5.50
CA VAL A 211 -4.64 -15.96 -5.51
C VAL A 211 -5.82 -15.24 -4.86
N ARG A 212 -6.91 -15.04 -5.62
CA ARG A 212 -8.11 -14.33 -5.16
C ARG A 212 -9.24 -15.30 -4.85
N GLU A 213 -9.75 -15.27 -3.62
CA GLU A 213 -10.87 -16.11 -3.17
C GLU A 213 -12.22 -15.53 -3.63
N MET A 214 -12.50 -15.57 -4.92
CA MET A 214 -13.71 -14.96 -5.53
C MET A 214 -15.01 -15.74 -5.28
N ASP A 215 -14.91 -17.03 -4.97
CA ASP A 215 -16.07 -17.92 -4.76
C ASP A 215 -16.57 -17.92 -3.31
N LYS A 216 -15.84 -17.29 -2.40
CA LYS A 216 -16.25 -17.11 -0.99
C LYS A 216 -17.26 -15.96 -0.84
N PRO A 217 -18.06 -15.95 0.23
CA PRO A 217 -18.91 -14.81 0.57
C PRO A 217 -18.12 -13.51 0.66
N PHE A 218 -18.68 -12.42 0.12
CA PHE A 218 -18.05 -11.10 0.14
C PHE A 218 -17.67 -10.65 1.56
N LEU A 219 -16.47 -10.09 1.67
CA LEU A 219 -15.94 -9.48 2.91
C LEU A 219 -14.97 -8.35 2.57
N MET A 220 -15.19 -7.18 3.19
CA MET A 220 -14.33 -6.01 3.08
C MET A 220 -14.22 -5.29 4.44
N PRO A 221 -13.04 -5.28 5.08
CA PRO A 221 -12.78 -4.41 6.23
C PRO A 221 -12.86 -2.94 5.83
N VAL A 222 -13.51 -2.12 6.68
CA VAL A 222 -13.61 -0.67 6.46
C VAL A 222 -12.38 0.03 7.00
N GLU A 223 -11.69 0.78 6.15
CA GLU A 223 -10.47 1.52 6.45
C GLU A 223 -10.73 3.00 6.69
N ASP A 224 -11.58 3.59 5.85
CA ASP A 224 -11.97 4.98 5.97
C ASP A 224 -13.42 5.19 5.56
N VAL A 225 -14.01 6.30 6.02
CA VAL A 225 -15.42 6.61 5.81
C VAL A 225 -15.60 8.07 5.46
N PHE A 226 -16.24 8.33 4.32
CA PHE A 226 -16.63 9.69 3.96
C PHE A 226 -18.09 9.76 3.55
N SER A 227 -18.61 10.97 3.62
CA SER A 227 -19.94 11.27 3.13
C SER A 227 -19.85 12.07 1.83
N ILE A 228 -20.61 11.65 0.83
CA ILE A 228 -20.78 12.40 -0.41
C ILE A 228 -22.12 13.12 -0.34
N LYS A 229 -22.09 14.45 -0.32
CA LYS A 229 -23.30 15.28 -0.24
C LYS A 229 -24.31 14.88 -1.34
N GLY A 230 -25.50 14.50 -0.92
CA GLY A 230 -26.59 14.09 -1.83
C GLY A 230 -26.48 12.66 -2.40
N ARG A 231 -25.44 11.89 -2.07
CA ARG A 231 -25.27 10.50 -2.52
C ARG A 231 -25.26 9.47 -1.39
N GLY A 232 -24.74 9.81 -0.21
CA GLY A 232 -24.72 8.94 0.97
C GLY A 232 -23.31 8.70 1.54
N THR A 233 -23.19 7.67 2.36
CA THR A 233 -21.94 7.28 3.03
C THR A 233 -21.15 6.32 2.15
N VAL A 234 -19.85 6.53 2.07
CA VAL A 234 -18.89 5.66 1.38
C VAL A 234 -17.96 5.05 2.40
N GLY A 235 -17.92 3.72 2.44
CA GLY A 235 -16.87 2.97 3.13
C GLY A 235 -15.80 2.53 2.14
N THR A 236 -14.53 2.77 2.46
CA THR A 236 -13.40 2.30 1.64
C THR A 236 -12.67 1.17 2.30
N GLY A 237 -12.05 0.33 1.49
CA GLY A 237 -11.24 -0.78 1.92
C GLY A 237 -10.80 -1.68 0.78
N ARG A 238 -9.95 -2.64 1.08
CA ARG A 238 -9.64 -3.75 0.18
C ARG A 238 -10.66 -4.86 0.36
N ILE A 239 -11.16 -5.40 -0.74
CA ILE A 239 -11.99 -6.61 -0.71
C ILE A 239 -11.08 -7.80 -0.40
N GLU A 240 -11.30 -8.46 0.74
CA GLU A 240 -10.50 -9.61 1.16
C GLU A 240 -10.90 -10.88 0.41
N ARG A 241 -12.21 -11.10 0.23
CA ARG A 241 -12.75 -12.27 -0.46
C ARG A 241 -14.10 -11.97 -1.10
N GLY A 242 -14.48 -12.80 -2.05
CA GLY A 242 -15.75 -12.71 -2.76
C GLY A 242 -15.79 -11.58 -3.78
N LYS A 243 -16.98 -11.15 -4.08
CA LYS A 243 -17.27 -10.08 -5.05
C LYS A 243 -18.52 -9.32 -4.61
N VAL A 244 -18.63 -8.08 -5.07
CA VAL A 244 -19.79 -7.21 -4.79
C VAL A 244 -20.18 -6.47 -6.06
N LYS A 245 -21.49 -6.34 -6.28
CA LYS A 245 -22.11 -5.61 -7.39
C LYS A 245 -23.00 -4.49 -6.86
N ILE A 246 -23.27 -3.53 -7.73
CA ILE A 246 -24.32 -2.53 -7.47
C ILE A 246 -25.66 -3.25 -7.34
N GLY A 247 -26.36 -2.99 -6.23
CA GLY A 247 -27.64 -3.62 -5.90
C GLY A 247 -27.52 -4.74 -4.85
N ASP A 248 -26.33 -5.24 -4.58
CA ASP A 248 -26.16 -6.33 -3.61
C ASP A 248 -26.51 -5.88 -2.19
N PRO A 249 -27.25 -6.73 -1.44
CA PRO A 249 -27.48 -6.54 -0.03
C PRO A 249 -26.18 -6.79 0.75
N LEU A 250 -25.87 -5.91 1.67
CA LEU A 250 -24.70 -6.00 2.54
C LEU A 250 -25.09 -5.89 4.01
N GLU A 251 -24.22 -6.34 4.86
CA GLU A 251 -24.31 -6.23 6.32
C GLU A 251 -23.06 -5.57 6.87
N VAL A 252 -23.24 -4.58 7.75
CA VAL A 252 -22.17 -3.96 8.52
C VAL A 252 -22.06 -4.69 9.84
N VAL A 253 -20.93 -5.33 10.10
CA VAL A 253 -20.68 -6.13 11.32
C VAL A 253 -19.45 -5.65 12.09
N GLY A 254 -19.35 -6.03 13.35
CA GLY A 254 -18.26 -5.68 14.25
C GLY A 254 -18.51 -4.37 15.01
N LEU A 255 -17.72 -4.09 16.03
CA LEU A 255 -17.74 -2.91 16.92
C LEU A 255 -19.05 -2.65 17.69
N SER A 256 -20.16 -3.23 17.29
CA SER A 256 -21.46 -3.22 17.96
C SER A 256 -22.02 -4.65 18.06
N LYS A 257 -22.96 -4.87 19.00
CA LYS A 257 -23.63 -6.18 19.13
C LYS A 257 -24.60 -6.41 17.97
N ASP A 258 -25.20 -5.34 17.46
CA ASP A 258 -26.20 -5.43 16.41
C ASP A 258 -25.54 -5.10 15.06
N SER A 259 -25.83 -5.92 14.07
CA SER A 259 -25.43 -5.68 12.69
C SER A 259 -26.44 -4.76 11.99
N MET A 260 -25.96 -3.99 11.00
CA MET A 260 -26.82 -3.12 10.19
C MET A 260 -26.91 -3.65 8.76
N LYS A 261 -28.12 -3.76 8.24
CA LYS A 261 -28.36 -4.12 6.84
C LYS A 261 -28.27 -2.88 5.96
N THR A 262 -27.62 -3.00 4.82
CA THR A 262 -27.47 -1.94 3.83
C THR A 262 -27.50 -2.53 2.41
N THR A 263 -27.39 -1.67 1.41
CA THR A 263 -27.31 -2.06 0.01
C THR A 263 -26.18 -1.29 -0.66
N CYS A 264 -25.35 -1.96 -1.44
CA CYS A 264 -24.34 -1.32 -2.27
C CYS A 264 -25.03 -0.56 -3.42
N THR A 265 -24.91 0.75 -3.47
CA THR A 265 -25.53 1.59 -4.53
C THR A 265 -24.51 2.14 -5.52
N GLY A 266 -23.22 1.95 -5.26
CA GLY A 266 -22.14 2.34 -6.15
C GLY A 266 -20.83 1.72 -5.75
N VAL A 267 -20.01 1.44 -6.74
CA VAL A 267 -18.65 0.89 -6.58
C VAL A 267 -17.69 1.78 -7.36
N GLU A 268 -16.64 2.25 -6.70
CA GLU A 268 -15.63 3.11 -7.32
C GLU A 268 -14.21 2.65 -6.94
N MET A 269 -13.31 2.65 -7.91
CA MET A 269 -11.87 2.44 -7.72
C MET A 269 -11.09 3.54 -8.43
N PHE A 270 -10.21 4.25 -7.71
CA PHE A 270 -9.43 5.39 -8.23
C PHE A 270 -10.28 6.45 -8.98
N ASN A 271 -11.44 6.80 -8.41
CA ASN A 271 -12.42 7.73 -8.99
C ASN A 271 -13.06 7.26 -10.32
N LYS A 272 -12.94 6.00 -10.68
CA LYS A 272 -13.61 5.37 -11.82
C LYS A 272 -14.76 4.50 -11.32
N GLU A 273 -15.91 4.55 -12.01
CA GLU A 273 -17.07 3.73 -11.67
C GLU A 273 -16.88 2.29 -12.15
N MET A 274 -17.35 1.35 -11.33
CA MET A 274 -17.36 -0.08 -11.61
C MET A 274 -18.77 -0.64 -11.44
N THR A 275 -19.13 -1.67 -12.20
CA THR A 275 -20.36 -2.42 -11.98
C THR A 275 -20.21 -3.53 -10.96
N GLU A 276 -19.00 -4.06 -10.85
CA GLU A 276 -18.62 -5.17 -9.95
C GLU A 276 -17.18 -4.95 -9.48
N ALA A 277 -16.91 -5.27 -8.22
CA ALA A 277 -15.57 -5.38 -7.68
C ALA A 277 -15.34 -6.77 -7.07
N ILE A 278 -14.08 -7.21 -7.08
CA ILE A 278 -13.69 -8.57 -6.70
C ILE A 278 -12.58 -8.55 -5.62
N ALA A 279 -12.34 -9.69 -5.00
CA ALA A 279 -11.24 -9.87 -4.05
C ALA A 279 -9.92 -9.27 -4.57
N GLY A 280 -9.27 -8.48 -3.72
CA GLY A 280 -8.04 -7.75 -4.03
C GLY A 280 -8.24 -6.31 -4.51
N ASP A 281 -9.43 -5.90 -4.91
CA ASP A 281 -9.69 -4.51 -5.32
C ASP A 281 -9.74 -3.57 -4.11
N ASN A 282 -9.10 -2.41 -4.22
CA ASN A 282 -9.23 -1.31 -3.26
C ASN A 282 -10.34 -0.38 -3.72
N VAL A 283 -11.49 -0.42 -3.06
CA VAL A 283 -12.70 0.25 -3.53
C VAL A 283 -13.37 1.13 -2.49
N GLY A 284 -14.14 2.09 -2.97
CA GLY A 284 -15.15 2.78 -2.20
C GLY A 284 -16.54 2.23 -2.55
N LEU A 285 -17.26 1.76 -1.53
CA LEU A 285 -18.63 1.29 -1.66
C LEU A 285 -19.60 2.35 -1.16
N LEU A 286 -20.48 2.80 -2.00
CA LEU A 286 -21.57 3.71 -1.64
C LEU A 286 -22.71 2.89 -1.02
N LEU A 287 -23.09 3.23 0.21
CA LEU A 287 -24.03 2.48 1.02
C LEU A 287 -25.34 3.25 1.19
N ARG A 288 -26.46 2.53 1.08
CA ARG A 288 -27.80 3.10 1.27
C ARG A 288 -28.21 3.00 2.74
N GLY A 289 -28.73 4.11 3.30
CA GLY A 289 -29.38 4.11 4.62
C GLY A 289 -28.40 3.91 5.79
N VAL A 290 -27.10 4.17 5.57
CA VAL A 290 -26.08 4.19 6.61
C VAL A 290 -25.56 5.61 6.71
N GLU A 291 -25.67 6.21 7.90
CA GLU A 291 -25.10 7.53 8.18
C GLU A 291 -23.60 7.43 8.49
N LYS A 292 -22.87 8.54 8.31
CA LYS A 292 -21.42 8.56 8.47
C LYS A 292 -20.96 8.18 9.88
N ASP A 293 -21.71 8.53 10.92
CA ASP A 293 -21.43 8.24 12.32
C ASP A 293 -21.71 6.78 12.72
N GLN A 294 -22.52 6.07 11.94
CA GLN A 294 -22.81 4.65 12.11
C GLN A 294 -21.74 3.73 11.51
N LEU A 295 -20.93 4.24 10.59
CA LEU A 295 -19.84 3.48 9.96
C LEU A 295 -18.49 4.11 10.35
N ARG A 296 -17.54 3.27 10.74
CA ARG A 296 -16.18 3.72 11.08
C ARG A 296 -15.15 2.64 10.78
N ARG A 297 -13.89 3.02 10.71
CA ARG A 297 -12.77 2.08 10.59
C ARG A 297 -12.88 0.97 11.65
N GLY A 298 -12.70 -0.27 11.20
CA GLY A 298 -12.81 -1.47 12.02
C GLY A 298 -14.14 -2.20 11.90
N HIS A 299 -15.17 -1.59 11.30
CA HIS A 299 -16.32 -2.36 10.81
C HIS A 299 -15.93 -3.22 9.61
N VAL A 300 -16.74 -4.24 9.35
CA VAL A 300 -16.61 -5.10 8.18
C VAL A 300 -17.90 -5.05 7.39
N LEU A 301 -17.80 -4.82 6.08
CA LEU A 301 -18.90 -5.01 5.14
C LEU A 301 -18.84 -6.45 4.63
N ALA A 302 -19.93 -7.17 4.79
CA ALA A 302 -20.00 -8.58 4.43
C ALA A 302 -21.32 -8.93 3.73
N GLN A 303 -21.35 -10.09 3.07
CA GLN A 303 -22.59 -10.70 2.64
C GLN A 303 -23.45 -11.01 3.87
N PRO A 304 -24.76 -10.71 3.88
CA PRO A 304 -25.59 -10.90 5.05
C PRO A 304 -25.53 -12.33 5.62
N GLY A 305 -25.30 -12.43 6.94
CA GLY A 305 -25.22 -13.70 7.67
C GLY A 305 -23.94 -14.54 7.42
N SER A 306 -22.95 -14.01 6.67
CA SER A 306 -21.72 -14.75 6.37
C SER A 306 -20.60 -14.58 7.39
N VAL A 307 -20.72 -13.61 8.30
CA VAL A 307 -19.72 -13.28 9.32
C VAL A 307 -20.40 -13.11 10.68
N THR A 308 -19.83 -13.73 11.70
CA THR A 308 -20.24 -13.55 13.08
C THR A 308 -19.07 -13.00 13.90
N PRO A 309 -19.20 -11.84 14.55
CA PRO A 309 -18.19 -11.33 15.46
C PRO A 309 -18.04 -12.25 16.69
N HIS A 310 -16.80 -12.46 17.14
CA HIS A 310 -16.47 -13.25 18.31
C HIS A 310 -15.89 -12.37 19.39
N THR A 311 -16.23 -12.65 20.67
CA THR A 311 -15.67 -11.97 21.85
C THR A 311 -14.60 -12.80 22.54
N GLU A 312 -14.59 -14.12 22.29
CA GLU A 312 -13.61 -15.05 22.81
C GLU A 312 -12.78 -15.61 21.65
N PHE A 313 -11.46 -15.57 21.78
CA PHE A 313 -10.52 -16.04 20.76
C PHE A 313 -9.19 -16.43 21.39
N GLU A 314 -8.44 -17.28 20.73
CA GLU A 314 -7.05 -17.58 21.03
C GLU A 314 -6.14 -16.78 20.08
N ALA A 315 -5.01 -16.31 20.58
CA ALA A 315 -4.06 -15.52 19.81
C ALA A 315 -2.62 -15.94 20.11
N GLU A 316 -1.81 -16.00 19.07
CA GLU A 316 -0.35 -16.03 19.18
C GLU A 316 0.17 -14.59 19.28
N VAL A 317 0.98 -14.32 20.31
CA VAL A 317 1.49 -12.98 20.57
C VAL A 317 3.00 -12.96 20.39
N TYR A 318 3.47 -12.14 19.44
CA TYR A 318 4.90 -11.82 19.29
C TYR A 318 5.19 -10.50 19.99
N VAL A 319 6.08 -10.52 20.99
CA VAL A 319 6.50 -9.32 21.72
C VAL A 319 7.84 -8.88 21.18
N LEU A 320 7.90 -7.65 20.65
CA LEU A 320 9.14 -7.07 20.12
C LEU A 320 10.23 -7.02 21.19
N SER A 321 11.44 -7.46 20.84
CA SER A 321 12.62 -7.25 21.66
C SER A 321 13.03 -5.77 21.66
N LYS A 322 13.90 -5.36 22.61
CA LYS A 322 14.42 -4.00 22.65
C LYS A 322 15.16 -3.61 21.37
N GLU A 323 15.88 -4.57 20.79
CA GLU A 323 16.63 -4.39 19.52
C GLU A 323 15.71 -4.21 18.31
N GLU A 324 14.49 -4.72 18.39
CA GLU A 324 13.44 -4.59 17.38
C GLU A 324 12.55 -3.36 17.59
N GLY A 325 12.90 -2.48 18.52
CA GLY A 325 12.13 -1.28 18.84
C GLY A 325 11.05 -1.48 19.91
N GLY A 326 11.03 -2.64 20.57
CA GLY A 326 10.10 -2.95 21.67
C GLY A 326 10.29 -2.01 22.86
N ARG A 327 9.19 -1.66 23.51
CA ARG A 327 9.17 -0.84 24.73
C ARG A 327 9.04 -1.76 25.94
N HIS A 328 9.87 -1.53 26.98
CA HIS A 328 9.85 -2.28 28.22
C HIS A 328 8.99 -1.61 29.32
N THR A 329 8.14 -0.69 28.97
CA THR A 329 7.18 -0.06 29.88
C THR A 329 5.78 -0.56 29.56
N PRO A 330 4.99 -0.94 30.59
CA PRO A 330 3.60 -1.34 30.40
C PRO A 330 2.76 -0.21 29.79
#